data_5a25b46390df84f1723fc8856edc7c7b
#
_entry.id   5a25b46390df84f1723fc8856edc7c7b
#
_cell.length_a   1.000
_cell.length_b   1.000
_cell.length_c   1.000
_cell.angle_alpha   90.00
_cell.angle_beta   90.00
_cell.angle_gamma   90.00
#
_symmetry.space_group_name_H-M   'P 1'
#
loop_
_entity.id
_entity.type
_entity.pdbx_description
1 polymer ?
#
loop_
_entity_poly.entity_id
_entity_poly.type
_entity_poly.pdbx_seq_one_letter_code
_entity_poly.pdbx_strand_id
1 'polypeptide(L)' 'MSGWLIQVPVRRFGTEPIVHLYAVWVPDNTDALAAVEELVDTPNEMPELLVELSDGTLRGLGLSRGDACRIHAKS' A
#
# COMPACT_ATOMS: atom_id res chain seq x y z
N MET A 1 9.59 3.02 -15.02
CA MET A 1 8.46 2.31 -14.39
C MET A 1 8.34 2.73 -12.95
N SER A 2 7.14 2.85 -12.48
CA SER A 2 6.87 3.36 -11.15
C SER A 2 5.95 2.42 -10.40
N GLY A 3 5.84 2.66 -9.11
CA GLY A 3 4.89 1.95 -8.27
C GLY A 3 3.98 2.94 -7.59
N TRP A 4 3.25 2.47 -6.59
CA TRP A 4 2.20 3.27 -5.97
C TRP A 4 2.27 3.15 -4.46
N LEU A 5 1.99 4.27 -3.80
CA LEU A 5 1.76 4.29 -2.36
C LEU A 5 0.27 4.24 -2.12
N ILE A 6 -0.17 3.26 -1.36
CA ILE A 6 -1.59 3.01 -1.13
C ILE A 6 -1.84 3.00 0.37
N GLN A 7 -2.89 3.69 0.80
CA GLN A 7 -3.29 3.65 2.19
C GLN A 7 -4.56 2.83 2.36
N VAL A 8 -4.62 2.09 3.46
CA VAL A 8 -5.80 1.33 3.85
C VAL A 8 -6.19 1.77 5.25
N PRO A 9 -7.29 2.50 5.41
CA PRO A 9 -7.76 2.85 6.74
C PRO A 9 -8.37 1.63 7.41
N VAL A 10 -7.91 1.32 8.61
CA VAL A 10 -8.43 0.22 9.41
C VAL A 10 -9.13 0.79 10.63
N ARG A 11 -10.42 0.57 10.71
CA ARG A 11 -11.21 1.03 11.86
C ARG A 11 -11.40 -0.12 12.83
N ARG A 12 -11.00 0.10 14.07
CA ARG A 12 -11.26 -0.84 15.15
C ARG A 12 -12.27 -0.23 16.12
N PHE A 13 -13.11 -1.08 16.67
CA PHE A 13 -14.09 -0.65 17.63
C PHE A 13 -13.44 0.02 18.85
N GLY A 14 -13.87 1.23 19.16
CA GLY A 14 -13.44 1.94 20.35
C GLY A 14 -12.05 2.55 20.29
N THR A 15 -11.38 2.51 19.13
CA THR A 15 -10.07 3.12 18.97
C THR A 15 -10.07 4.07 17.77
N GLU A 16 -9.04 4.94 17.75
CA GLU A 16 -8.86 5.81 16.60
C GLU A 16 -8.52 4.99 15.34
N PRO A 17 -8.95 5.47 14.17
CA PRO A 17 -8.64 4.76 12.93
C PRO A 17 -7.14 4.73 12.70
N ILE A 18 -6.65 3.53 12.37
CA ILE A 18 -5.25 3.32 12.06
C ILE A 18 -5.13 3.23 10.54
N VAL A 19 -4.15 3.95 9.99
CA VAL A 19 -3.89 3.92 8.55
C VAL A 19 -2.67 3.05 8.31
N HIS A 20 -2.84 2.03 7.48
CA HIS A 20 -1.73 1.20 7.03
C HIS A 20 -1.31 1.67 5.65
N LEU A 21 -0.01 1.82 5.45
CA LEU A 21 0.56 2.23 4.17
C LEU A 21 1.19 1.03 3.49
N TYR A 22 0.98 0.92 2.19
CA TYR A 22 1.54 -0.14 1.37
C TYR A 22 2.27 0.47 0.19
N ALA A 23 3.45 -0.06 -0.13
CA ALA A 23 4.17 0.29 -1.33
C ALA A 23 4.10 -0.90 -2.28
N VAL A 24 3.69 -0.65 -3.52
CA VAL A 24 3.48 -1.69 -4.52
C VAL A 24 4.24 -1.30 -5.78
N TRP A 25 5.12 -2.19 -6.25
CA TRP A 25 5.92 -1.92 -7.44
C TRP A 25 5.29 -2.57 -8.66
N VAL A 26 4.16 -2.04 -9.11
CA VAL A 26 3.53 -2.40 -10.38
C VAL A 26 3.16 -1.12 -11.12
N PRO A 27 3.26 -1.10 -12.45
CA PRO A 27 2.99 0.13 -13.21
C PRO A 27 1.52 0.51 -13.29
N ASP A 28 0.63 -0.47 -13.23
CA ASP A 28 -0.81 -0.24 -13.35
C ASP A 28 -1.43 -0.02 -11.98
N ASN A 29 -2.15 1.10 -11.82
CA ASN A 29 -2.78 1.43 -10.54
C ASN A 29 -3.87 0.43 -10.15
N THR A 30 -4.60 -0.10 -11.11
CA THR A 30 -5.62 -1.11 -10.84
C THR A 30 -4.98 -2.39 -10.30
N ASP A 31 -3.87 -2.82 -10.91
CA ASP A 31 -3.13 -3.98 -10.42
C ASP A 31 -2.55 -3.73 -9.03
N ALA A 32 -2.08 -2.51 -8.79
CA ALA A 32 -1.56 -2.15 -7.47
C ALA A 32 -2.64 -2.25 -6.40
N LEU A 33 -3.83 -1.73 -6.67
CA LEU A 33 -4.95 -1.81 -5.75
C LEU A 33 -5.35 -3.26 -5.51
N ALA A 34 -5.39 -4.08 -6.55
CA ALA A 34 -5.72 -5.49 -6.42
C ALA A 34 -4.71 -6.23 -5.57
N ALA A 35 -3.42 -5.93 -5.74
CA ALA A 35 -2.37 -6.55 -4.93
C ALA A 35 -2.53 -6.21 -3.44
N VAL A 36 -2.89 -4.96 -3.13
CA VAL A 36 -3.11 -4.56 -1.74
C VAL A 36 -4.36 -5.23 -1.18
N GLU A 37 -5.41 -5.35 -1.96
CA GLU A 37 -6.64 -6.03 -1.53
C GLU A 37 -6.37 -7.48 -1.13
N GLU A 38 -5.45 -8.15 -1.81
CA GLU A 38 -5.06 -9.51 -1.45
C GLU A 38 -4.28 -9.57 -0.15
N LEU A 39 -3.55 -8.51 0.18
CA LEU A 39 -2.78 -8.44 1.42
C LEU A 39 -3.63 -8.06 2.62
N VAL A 40 -4.77 -7.41 2.38
CA VAL A 40 -5.64 -6.93 3.44
C VAL A 40 -6.74 -7.95 3.70
N ASP A 41 -6.81 -8.44 4.94
CA ASP A 41 -7.76 -9.48 5.33
C ASP A 41 -9.15 -8.94 5.66
N THR A 42 -9.36 -7.65 5.56
CA THR A 42 -10.63 -7.05 5.92
C THR A 42 -11.39 -6.61 4.68
N PRO A 43 -12.48 -7.30 4.31
CA PRO A 43 -13.21 -6.99 3.08
C PRO A 43 -13.94 -5.65 3.10
N ASN A 44 -14.02 -5.01 4.26
CA ASN A 44 -14.73 -3.73 4.40
C ASN A 44 -13.83 -2.52 4.22
N GLU A 45 -12.53 -2.74 4.06
CA GLU A 45 -11.58 -1.65 3.93
C GLU A 45 -11.21 -1.46 2.46
N MET A 46 -11.39 -0.24 1.97
CA MET A 46 -11.05 0.08 0.58
C MET A 46 -9.70 0.75 0.51
N PRO A 47 -8.75 0.18 -0.24
CA PRO A 47 -7.46 0.82 -0.44
C PRO A 47 -7.62 2.11 -1.25
N GLU A 48 -6.82 3.11 -0.91
CA GLU A 48 -6.84 4.40 -1.57
C GLU A 48 -5.46 4.74 -2.09
N LEU A 49 -5.39 5.09 -3.37
CA LEU A 49 -4.15 5.54 -4.00
C LEU A 49 -3.77 6.92 -3.49
N LEU A 50 -2.55 7.05 -2.99
CA LEU A 50 -2.05 8.34 -2.51
C LEU A 50 -1.16 9.02 -3.53
N VAL A 51 -0.08 8.36 -3.94
CA VAL A 51 0.92 8.97 -4.80
C VAL A 51 1.69 7.89 -5.55
N GLU A 52 2.20 8.27 -6.72
CA GLU A 52 3.08 7.41 -7.48
C GLU A 52 4.48 7.44 -6.87
N LEU A 53 5.12 6.28 -6.78
CA LEU A 53 6.47 6.14 -6.24
C LEU A 53 7.45 5.89 -7.37
N SER A 54 8.62 6.51 -7.29
CA SER A 54 9.68 6.29 -8.26
C SER A 54 10.38 4.96 -8.03
N ASP A 55 11.04 4.44 -9.07
CA ASP A 55 11.81 3.20 -8.97
C ASP A 55 12.88 3.28 -7.88
N GLY A 56 13.55 4.44 -7.78
CA GLY A 56 14.56 4.65 -6.75
C GLY A 56 14.02 4.54 -5.34
N THR A 57 12.84 5.11 -5.12
CA THR A 57 12.18 5.04 -3.81
C THR A 57 11.79 3.61 -3.49
N LEU A 58 11.22 2.89 -4.46
CA LEU A 58 10.81 1.50 -4.25
C LEU A 58 12.00 0.60 -3.98
N ARG A 59 13.09 0.80 -4.70
CA ARG A 59 14.33 0.06 -4.48
C ARG A 59 14.90 0.35 -3.10
N GLY A 60 14.83 1.60 -2.66
CA GLY A 60 15.25 1.99 -1.32
C GLY A 60 14.44 1.32 -0.22
N LEU A 61 13.21 0.93 -0.49
CA LEU A 61 12.36 0.20 0.44
C LEU A 61 12.63 -1.30 0.42
N GLY A 62 13.53 -1.77 -0.43
CA GLY A 62 13.85 -3.19 -0.52
C GLY A 62 12.90 -4.00 -1.40
N LEU A 63 12.10 -3.33 -2.22
CA LEU A 63 11.15 -4.00 -3.10
C LEU A 63 11.81 -4.43 -4.41
N SER A 64 11.26 -5.47 -5.00
CA SER A 64 11.53 -5.85 -6.38
C SER A 64 10.29 -5.59 -7.22
N ARG A 65 10.46 -5.59 -8.54
CA ARG A 65 9.32 -5.37 -9.44
C ARG A 65 8.26 -6.44 -9.23
N GLY A 66 7.03 -5.99 -9.09
CA GLY A 66 5.91 -6.87 -8.81
C GLY A 66 5.66 -7.13 -7.34
N ASP A 67 6.54 -6.66 -6.46
CA ASP A 67 6.39 -6.86 -5.03
C ASP A 67 5.52 -5.79 -4.39
N ALA A 68 4.94 -6.15 -3.26
CA ALA A 68 4.19 -5.23 -2.41
C ALA A 68 4.60 -5.45 -0.96
N CYS A 69 4.70 -4.38 -0.20
CA CYS A 69 5.00 -4.50 1.22
C CYS A 69 4.27 -3.44 2.03
N ARG A 70 4.01 -3.76 3.29
CA ARG A 70 3.44 -2.80 4.21
C ARG A 70 4.55 -1.95 4.82
N ILE A 71 4.34 -0.64 4.77
CA ILE A 71 5.26 0.30 5.38
C ILE A 71 4.80 0.56 6.79
N HIS A 72 5.68 0.35 7.77
CA HIS A 72 5.37 0.71 9.14
C HIS A 72 5.62 2.20 9.33
N ALA A 73 4.53 2.93 9.50
CA ALA A 73 4.66 4.33 9.86
C ALA A 73 5.14 4.40 11.30
N LYS A 74 6.26 5.02 11.53
CA LYS A 74 6.67 5.35 12.89
C LYS A 74 5.80 6.49 13.38
N SER A 75 5.05 6.22 14.38
CA SER A 75 4.35 7.28 15.08
C SER A 75 5.31 8.01 16.00
#